data_000e9c0dcf3a2546450d309083049975
#
_entry.id   000e9c0dcf3a2546450d309083049975
#
_cell.length_a   1.000
_cell.length_b   1.000
_cell.length_c   1.000
_cell.angle_alpha   90.00
_cell.angle_beta   90.00
_cell.angle_gamma   90.00
#
_symmetry.space_group_name_H-M   'P 1'
#
loop_
_entity.id
_entity.type
_entity.pdbx_description
1 polymer ?
#
loop_
_entity_poly.entity_id
_entity_poly.type
_entity_poly.pdbx_seq_one_letter_code
_entity_poly.pdbx_strand_id
1 'polypeptide(L)' 'MIFNHTINIENNIAFINIEGELIEKNQATNLLVAVEELNTKGITKLALNLENLKYMNSSGLNTLIH' A
#
# COMPACT_ATOMS: atom_id res chain seq x y z
N MET A 1 -15.88 0.02 7.02
CA MET A 1 -14.59 0.67 7.27
C MET A 1 -13.85 0.91 5.99
N ILE A 2 -13.11 1.98 5.95
CA ILE A 2 -12.42 2.41 4.73
C ILE A 2 -10.96 1.99 4.80
N PHE A 3 -10.44 1.53 3.69
CA PHE A 3 -9.03 1.26 3.51
C PHE A 3 -8.44 2.39 2.67
N ASN A 4 -7.45 3.08 3.23
CA ASN A 4 -6.83 4.24 2.58
C ASN A 4 -5.31 4.13 2.59
N HIS A 5 -4.70 4.89 1.70
CA HIS A 5 -3.25 5.03 1.70
C HIS A 5 -2.86 6.45 1.31
N THR A 6 -1.66 6.85 1.74
CA THR A 6 -1.03 8.08 1.29
C THR A 6 0.41 7.75 0.89
N ILE A 7 0.94 8.48 -0.08
CA ILE A 7 2.28 8.24 -0.59
C ILE A 7 3.09 9.54 -0.51
N ASN A 8 4.27 9.45 0.06
CA ASN A 8 5.21 10.56 0.13
C ASN A 8 6.56 10.08 -0.40
N ILE A 9 7.16 10.82 -1.32
CA ILE A 9 8.40 10.40 -1.97
C ILE A 9 9.56 11.30 -1.51
N GLU A 10 10.61 10.68 -0.99
CA GLU A 10 11.82 11.36 -0.57
C GLU A 10 13.03 10.54 -0.97
N ASN A 11 14.02 11.17 -1.61
CA ASN A 11 15.28 10.51 -2.00
C ASN A 11 15.05 9.22 -2.80
N ASN A 12 14.07 9.24 -3.69
CA ASN A 12 13.69 8.08 -4.52
C ASN A 12 13.13 6.91 -3.73
N ILE A 13 12.67 7.16 -2.50
CA ILE A 13 11.98 6.18 -1.68
C ILE A 13 10.54 6.61 -1.52
N ALA A 14 9.61 5.71 -1.81
CA ALA A 14 8.19 5.97 -1.61
C ALA A 14 7.78 5.50 -0.21
N PHE A 15 7.37 6.43 0.63
CA PHE A 15 6.86 6.13 1.96
C PHE A 15 5.35 6.04 1.87
N ILE A 16 4.82 4.83 2.08
CA ILE A 16 3.40 4.57 1.92
C ILE A 16 2.78 4.30 3.28
N ASN A 17 1.87 5.17 3.70
CA ASN A 17 1.11 5.00 4.92
C ASN A 17 -0.21 4.34 4.59
N ILE A 18 -0.51 3.22 5.23
CA ILE A 18 -1.71 2.45 5.01
C ILE A 18 -2.55 2.49 6.26
N GLU A 19 -3.85 2.76 6.11
CA GLU A 19 -4.75 2.83 7.25
C GLU A 19 -6.09 2.18 6.95
N GLY A 20 -6.80 1.80 8.00
CA GLY A 20 -8.12 1.19 7.92
C GLY A 20 -8.09 -0.32 8.03
N GLU A 21 -8.99 -0.97 7.31
CA GLU A 21 -9.11 -2.43 7.34
C GLU A 21 -8.91 -3.00 5.94
N LEU A 22 -8.00 -3.94 5.79
CA LEU A 22 -7.75 -4.62 4.53
C LEU A 22 -8.28 -6.05 4.64
N ILE A 23 -9.46 -6.27 4.09
CA ILE A 23 -10.17 -7.54 4.17
C ILE A 23 -10.25 -8.22 2.81
N GLU A 24 -10.48 -7.44 1.77
CA GLU A 24 -10.67 -7.97 0.42
C GLU A 24 -9.63 -7.41 -0.54
N LYS A 25 -9.27 -8.22 -1.52
CA LYS A 25 -8.27 -7.86 -2.52
C LYS A 25 -8.60 -6.58 -3.27
N ASN A 26 -9.87 -6.38 -3.61
CA ASN A 26 -10.28 -5.21 -4.38
C ASN A 26 -10.16 -3.89 -3.62
N GLN A 27 -10.07 -3.94 -2.29
CA GLN A 27 -9.84 -2.73 -1.49
C GLN A 27 -8.47 -2.12 -1.75
N ALA A 28 -7.51 -2.93 -2.15
CA ALA A 28 -6.13 -2.47 -2.38
C ALA A 28 -5.84 -2.17 -3.84
N THR A 29 -6.85 -2.17 -4.72
CA THR A 29 -6.64 -1.95 -6.15
C THR A 29 -5.93 -0.62 -6.42
N ASN A 30 -6.39 0.45 -5.78
CA ASN A 30 -5.78 1.77 -5.97
C ASN A 30 -4.34 1.81 -5.47
N LEU A 31 -4.05 1.12 -4.39
CA LEU A 31 -2.70 1.03 -3.86
C LEU A 31 -1.79 0.30 -4.84
N LEU A 32 -2.25 -0.82 -5.40
CA LEU A 32 -1.45 -1.59 -6.35
C LEU A 32 -1.17 -0.80 -7.62
N VAL A 33 -2.15 -0.06 -8.12
CA VAL A 33 -1.97 0.81 -9.28
C VAL A 33 -0.93 1.88 -8.98
N ALA A 34 -1.01 2.49 -7.81
CA ALA A 34 -0.05 3.53 -7.41
C ALA A 34 1.37 2.98 -7.33
N VAL A 35 1.54 1.76 -6.80
CA VAL A 35 2.85 1.11 -6.72
C VAL A 35 3.40 0.83 -8.12
N GLU A 36 2.57 0.38 -9.04
CA GLU A 36 2.99 0.15 -10.41
C GLU A 36 3.43 1.43 -11.09
N GLU A 37 2.71 2.52 -10.86
CA GLU A 37 3.10 3.82 -11.40
C GLU A 37 4.44 4.28 -10.88
N LEU A 38 4.72 4.07 -9.59
CA LEU A 38 6.01 4.40 -9.01
C LEU A 38 7.13 3.59 -9.66
N ASN A 39 6.89 2.32 -9.87
CA ASN A 39 7.87 1.45 -10.54
C ASN A 39 8.16 1.93 -11.96
N THR A 40 7.14 2.38 -12.67
CA THR A 40 7.29 2.92 -14.02
C THR A 40 8.17 4.18 -14.02
N LYS A 41 8.13 4.95 -12.96
CA LYS A 41 8.93 6.17 -12.80
C LYS A 41 10.34 5.89 -12.28
N GLY A 42 10.69 4.63 -12.08
CA GLY A 42 12.00 4.23 -11.59
C GLY A 42 12.14 4.22 -10.08
N ILE A 43 11.05 4.38 -9.35
CA ILE A 43 11.07 4.34 -7.88
C ILE A 43 10.78 2.90 -7.46
N THR A 44 11.82 2.18 -7.06
CA THR A 44 11.73 0.76 -6.72
C THR A 44 11.87 0.48 -5.23
N LYS A 45 12.19 1.50 -4.44
CA LYS A 45 12.32 1.34 -2.99
C LYS A 45 11.04 1.84 -2.32
N LEU A 46 10.41 0.96 -1.56
CA LEU A 46 9.15 1.25 -0.88
C LEU A 46 9.32 1.03 0.62
N ALA A 47 8.80 1.95 1.41
CA ALA A 47 8.71 1.80 2.85
C ALA A 47 7.24 1.83 3.25
N LEU A 48 6.75 0.76 3.83
CA LEU A 48 5.35 0.66 4.24
C LEU A 48 5.20 0.96 5.72
N ASN A 49 4.31 1.88 6.05
CA ASN A 49 3.93 2.16 7.42
C ASN A 49 2.55 1.59 7.68
N LEU A 50 2.49 0.59 8.53
CA LEU A 50 1.26 -0.13 8.87
C LEU A 50 0.72 0.26 10.24
N GLU A 51 1.26 1.30 10.84
CA GLU A 51 0.87 1.73 12.18
C GLU A 51 -0.63 1.99 12.32
N ASN A 52 -1.24 2.54 11.29
CA ASN A 52 -2.67 2.87 11.31
C ASN A 52 -3.54 1.82 10.64
N LEU A 53 -2.97 0.70 10.25
CA LEU A 53 -3.73 -0.42 9.72
C LEU A 53 -4.38 -1.16 10.89
N LYS A 54 -5.70 -1.15 10.93
CA LYS A 54 -6.46 -1.70 12.07
C LYS A 54 -6.66 -3.20 11.99
N TYR A 55 -6.75 -3.74 10.78
CA TYR A 55 -7.04 -5.14 10.59
C TYR A 55 -6.62 -5.61 9.21
N MET A 56 -6.08 -6.83 9.15
CA MET A 56 -5.72 -7.47 7.90
C MET A 56 -5.92 -8.97 8.06
N ASN A 57 -6.74 -9.57 7.19
CA ASN A 57 -6.90 -11.02 7.18
C ASN A 57 -5.93 -11.64 6.16
N SER A 58 -5.97 -12.98 6.02
CA SER A 58 -5.06 -13.68 5.11
C SER A 58 -5.20 -13.21 3.67
N SER A 59 -6.42 -12.90 3.25
CA SER A 59 -6.68 -12.42 1.90
C SER A 59 -6.02 -11.06 1.66
N GLY A 60 -6.14 -10.15 2.63
CA GLY A 60 -5.49 -8.85 2.55
C GLY A 60 -3.97 -8.96 2.56
N LEU A 61 -3.44 -9.85 3.40
CA LEU A 61 -2.01 -10.07 3.47
C LEU A 61 -1.46 -10.59 2.13
N ASN A 62 -2.15 -11.52 1.50
CA ASN A 62 -1.75 -12.04 0.20
C ASN A 62 -1.72 -10.95 -0.88
N THR A 63 -2.61 -9.97 -0.78
CA THR A 63 -2.62 -8.83 -1.69
C THR A 63 -1.34 -8.02 -1.58
N LEU A 64 -0.85 -7.80 -0.37
CA LEU A 64 0.35 -7.01 -0.14
C LEU A 64 1.65 -7.77 -0.45
N ILE A 65 1.64 -9.07 -0.28
CA ILE A 65 2.82 -9.90 -0.53
C ILE A 65 2.99 -10.22 -2.02
N HIS A 66 1.97 -10.06 -2.76
CA HIS A 66 1.84 -10.41 -4.17
C HIS A 66 3.09 -10.26 -5.04
#